data_df7bafdb32f3472d1313fe560c89f613
#
_entry.id   df7bafdb32f3472d1313fe560c89f613
#
_cell.length_a   1.000
_cell.length_b   1.000
_cell.length_c   1.000
_cell.angle_alpha   90.00
_cell.angle_beta   90.00
_cell.angle_gamma   90.00
#
_symmetry.space_group_name_H-M   'P 1'
#
loop_
_entity.id
_entity.type
_entity.pdbx_description
1 polymer ?
#
loop_
_entity_poly.entity_id
_entity_poly.type
_entity_poly.pdbx_seq_one_letter_code
_entity_poly.pdbx_strand_id
1 'polypeptide(L)'
;MQKKYKSLGLMSGTSGDGVDASIINSDGSNDYEEITNEYFQYDQYIYDKIHSLKAKINTKEDLLKNQSDVDDLEKEITLFHAKAVNKIIKNNSIDIIGFHGQTIYHNADEKISKQIGNAKLLSQLTKKNIIYNFRNNDLKNGGQGAPLAPVFHRLL
;
A
#
# COMPACT_ATOMS: atom_id res chain seq x y z
N MET A 1 -21.95 -2.00 22.06
CA MET A 1 -20.72 -1.30 21.59
C MET A 1 -20.33 -1.90 20.26
N GLN A 2 -20.01 -1.06 19.28
CA GLN A 2 -19.50 -1.50 17.99
C GLN A 2 -18.09 -2.08 18.18
N LYS A 3 -17.78 -3.19 17.48
CA LYS A 3 -16.47 -3.81 17.61
C LYS A 3 -15.41 -2.92 17.00
N LYS A 4 -14.32 -2.66 17.74
CA LYS A 4 -13.15 -1.95 17.22
C LYS A 4 -12.08 -2.93 16.78
N TYR A 5 -11.30 -2.52 15.78
CA TYR A 5 -10.18 -3.27 15.24
C TYR A 5 -8.91 -2.44 15.31
N LYS A 6 -7.82 -3.07 15.75
CA LYS A 6 -6.48 -2.49 15.61
C LYS A 6 -5.99 -2.77 14.20
N SER A 7 -5.94 -1.73 13.40
CA SER A 7 -5.63 -1.82 11.97
C SER A 7 -4.29 -1.14 11.69
N LEU A 8 -3.40 -1.84 10.98
CA LEU A 8 -2.17 -1.25 10.46
C LEU A 8 -2.39 -0.83 9.01
N GLY A 9 -2.27 0.45 8.72
CA GLY A 9 -2.22 0.98 7.35
C GLY A 9 -0.80 1.08 6.85
N LEU A 10 -0.56 0.65 5.61
CA LEU A 10 0.72 0.77 4.91
C LEU A 10 0.52 1.58 3.63
N MET A 11 1.15 2.74 3.54
CA MET A 11 1.10 3.63 2.38
C MET A 11 2.48 3.82 1.78
N SER A 12 2.61 3.56 0.49
CA SER A 12 3.79 3.89 -0.29
C SER A 12 3.34 4.72 -1.50
N GLY A 13 3.66 6.00 -1.44
CA GLY A 13 3.16 7.00 -2.38
C GLY A 13 3.88 6.99 -3.73
N THR A 14 3.47 7.91 -4.60
CA THR A 14 4.08 8.09 -5.93
C THR A 14 5.51 8.62 -5.87
N SER A 15 5.93 9.24 -4.75
CA SER A 15 7.34 9.63 -4.51
C SER A 15 8.29 8.43 -4.57
N GLY A 16 7.84 7.25 -4.08
CA GLY A 16 8.66 6.03 -4.11
C GLY A 16 9.88 6.10 -3.18
N ASP A 17 9.77 6.84 -2.09
CA ASP A 17 10.83 7.11 -1.13
C ASP A 17 10.78 6.21 0.12
N GLY A 18 9.60 5.64 0.41
CA GLY A 18 9.43 4.80 1.59
C GLY A 18 8.00 4.36 1.84
N VAL A 19 7.78 3.90 3.05
CA VAL A 19 6.49 3.37 3.52
C VAL A 19 6.09 4.11 4.80
N ASP A 20 4.94 4.77 4.77
CA ASP A 20 4.25 5.24 5.97
C ASP A 20 3.47 4.06 6.55
N ALA A 21 3.66 3.80 7.83
CA ALA A 21 2.98 2.75 8.58
C ALA A 21 2.30 3.36 9.81
N SER A 22 0.98 3.21 9.91
CA SER A 22 0.20 3.76 11.02
C SER A 22 -0.71 2.70 11.61
N ILE A 23 -0.72 2.57 12.94
CA ILE A 23 -1.65 1.72 13.67
C ILE A 23 -2.73 2.59 14.29
N ILE A 24 -3.97 2.26 13.98
CA ILE A 24 -5.16 2.88 14.57
C ILE A 24 -6.05 1.82 15.22
N ASN A 25 -6.83 2.22 16.21
CA ASN A 25 -7.93 1.46 16.77
C ASN A 25 -9.24 2.12 16.34
N SER A 26 -10.06 1.44 15.53
CA SER A 26 -11.24 2.07 14.92
C SER A 26 -12.41 1.09 14.82
N ASP A 27 -13.63 1.63 14.84
CA ASP A 27 -14.87 0.90 14.55
C ASP A 27 -15.18 0.86 13.04
N GLY A 28 -14.34 1.50 12.20
CA GLY A 28 -14.51 1.56 10.76
C GLY A 28 -15.55 2.58 10.29
N SER A 29 -16.08 3.43 11.19
CA SER A 29 -17.09 4.44 10.84
C SER A 29 -16.73 5.85 11.36
N ASN A 30 -16.97 6.14 12.61
CA ASN A 30 -16.85 7.50 13.13
C ASN A 30 -15.84 7.62 14.29
N ASP A 31 -15.34 6.51 14.80
CA ASP A 31 -14.47 6.50 15.97
C ASP A 31 -13.12 5.88 15.62
N TYR A 32 -12.06 6.62 15.84
CA TYR A 32 -10.71 6.13 15.70
C TYR A 32 -9.77 6.76 16.73
N GLU A 33 -8.74 6.04 17.07
CA GLU A 33 -7.64 6.45 17.94
C GLU A 33 -6.33 6.06 17.27
N GLU A 34 -5.44 7.02 17.09
CA GLU A 34 -4.08 6.75 16.62
C GLU A 34 -3.27 6.13 17.76
N ILE A 35 -2.65 4.98 17.49
CA ILE A 35 -1.79 4.29 18.46
C ILE A 35 -0.33 4.64 18.22
N THR A 36 0.12 4.55 16.98
CA THR A 36 1.51 4.87 16.59
C THR A 36 1.63 5.01 15.07
N ASN A 37 2.64 5.76 14.64
CA ASN A 37 3.05 5.83 13.25
C ASN A 37 4.57 5.76 13.15
N GLU A 38 5.08 5.26 12.03
CA GLU A 38 6.50 5.19 11.73
C GLU A 38 6.70 5.25 10.21
N TYR A 39 7.72 6.00 9.78
CA TYR A 39 8.15 6.05 8.40
C TYR A 39 9.37 5.16 8.19
N PHE A 40 9.32 4.33 7.13
CA PHE A 40 10.38 3.42 6.73
C PHE A 40 10.91 3.84 5.36
N GLN A 41 12.06 4.49 5.34
CA GLN A 41 12.69 4.92 4.09
C GLN A 41 13.22 3.71 3.33
N TYR A 42 12.99 3.69 2.00
CA TYR A 42 13.67 2.74 1.12
C TYR A 42 15.16 3.00 1.09
N ASP A 43 15.95 1.95 0.95
CA ASP A 43 17.35 2.11 0.61
C ASP A 43 17.52 2.62 -0.83
N GLN A 44 18.72 3.12 -1.15
CA GLN A 44 18.99 3.71 -2.47
C GLN A 44 18.75 2.71 -3.61
N TYR A 45 19.01 1.44 -3.38
CA TYR A 45 18.82 0.40 -4.40
C TYR A 45 17.33 0.21 -4.77
N ILE A 46 16.44 0.10 -3.79
CA ILE A 46 15.00 0.01 -4.01
C ILE A 46 14.47 1.30 -4.64
N TYR A 47 14.90 2.45 -4.13
CA TYR A 47 14.54 3.76 -4.66
C TYR A 47 14.87 3.87 -6.15
N ASP A 48 16.11 3.58 -6.54
CA ASP A 48 16.56 3.67 -7.93
C ASP A 48 15.79 2.70 -8.85
N LYS A 49 15.50 1.49 -8.38
CA LYS A 49 14.69 0.53 -9.13
C LYS A 49 13.25 1.02 -9.37
N ILE A 50 12.61 1.58 -8.36
CA ILE A 50 11.25 2.15 -8.48
C ILE A 50 11.27 3.25 -9.54
N HIS A 51 12.20 4.19 -9.45
CA HIS A 51 12.27 5.34 -10.36
C HIS A 51 12.66 4.93 -11.77
N SER A 52 13.60 4.00 -11.94
CA SER A 52 13.97 3.46 -13.25
C SER A 52 12.82 2.74 -13.92
N LEU A 53 12.04 1.95 -13.16
CA LEU A 53 10.87 1.27 -13.70
C LEU A 53 9.76 2.27 -14.07
N LYS A 54 9.46 3.25 -13.20
CA LYS A 54 8.48 4.29 -13.48
C LYS A 54 8.81 5.11 -14.73
N ALA A 55 10.08 5.41 -14.97
CA ALA A 55 10.53 6.13 -16.17
C ALA A 55 10.28 5.36 -17.48
N LYS A 56 10.19 4.02 -17.41
CA LYS A 56 9.90 3.16 -18.56
C LYS A 56 8.41 2.98 -18.84
N ILE A 57 7.52 3.31 -17.88
CA ILE A 57 6.09 2.99 -17.94
C ILE A 57 5.29 4.28 -18.10
N ASN A 58 4.86 4.54 -19.34
CA ASN A 58 4.01 5.67 -19.69
C ASN A 58 2.63 5.23 -20.22
N THR A 59 2.51 3.96 -20.60
CA THR A 59 1.29 3.38 -21.15
C THR A 59 1.00 2.00 -20.54
N LYS A 60 -0.21 1.49 -20.79
CA LYS A 60 -0.59 0.11 -20.43
C LYS A 60 0.30 -0.92 -21.12
N GLU A 61 0.66 -0.68 -22.37
CA GLU A 61 1.55 -1.55 -23.13
C GLU A 61 2.95 -1.62 -22.51
N ASP A 62 3.45 -0.53 -21.96
CA ASP A 62 4.74 -0.51 -21.28
C ASP A 62 4.73 -1.36 -19.99
N LEU A 63 3.60 -1.41 -19.27
CA LEU A 63 3.44 -2.34 -18.14
C LEU A 63 3.66 -3.79 -18.56
N LEU A 64 3.08 -4.19 -19.71
CA LEU A 64 3.20 -5.56 -20.23
C LEU A 64 4.63 -5.85 -20.71
N LYS A 65 5.27 -4.89 -21.40
CA LYS A 65 6.65 -5.04 -21.87
C LYS A 65 7.66 -5.17 -20.73
N ASN A 66 7.40 -4.53 -19.61
CA ASN A 66 8.30 -4.54 -18.44
C ASN A 66 7.84 -5.50 -17.33
N GLN A 67 6.98 -6.51 -17.66
CA GLN A 67 6.38 -7.38 -16.64
C GLN A 67 7.42 -8.10 -15.76
N SER A 68 8.56 -8.53 -16.33
CA SER A 68 9.63 -9.17 -15.57
C SER A 68 10.23 -8.22 -14.52
N ASP A 69 10.53 -6.96 -14.91
CA ASP A 69 11.06 -5.95 -14.00
C ASP A 69 10.02 -5.63 -12.88
N VAL A 70 8.73 -5.61 -13.26
CA VAL A 70 7.60 -5.42 -12.32
C VAL A 70 7.55 -6.55 -11.29
N ASP A 71 7.64 -7.81 -11.72
CA ASP A 71 7.54 -8.98 -10.85
C ASP A 71 8.73 -9.06 -9.87
N ASP A 72 9.94 -8.78 -10.36
CA ASP A 72 11.14 -8.75 -9.53
C ASP A 72 11.07 -7.67 -8.45
N LEU A 73 10.69 -6.45 -8.85
CA LEU A 73 10.54 -5.35 -7.90
C LEU A 73 9.37 -5.56 -6.93
N GLU A 74 8.27 -6.19 -7.38
CA GLU A 74 7.13 -6.53 -6.51
C GLU A 74 7.55 -7.40 -5.33
N LYS A 75 8.42 -8.38 -5.56
CA LYS A 75 8.95 -9.24 -4.50
C LYS A 75 9.78 -8.45 -3.50
N GLU A 76 10.68 -7.58 -3.97
CA GLU A 76 11.53 -6.76 -3.09
C GLU A 76 10.71 -5.79 -2.25
N ILE A 77 9.76 -5.09 -2.87
CA ILE A 77 8.80 -4.20 -2.18
C ILE A 77 8.02 -4.97 -1.11
N THR A 78 7.54 -6.17 -1.43
CA THR A 78 6.80 -6.98 -0.46
C THR A 78 7.65 -7.39 0.73
N LEU A 79 8.90 -7.77 0.50
CA LEU A 79 9.84 -8.12 1.57
C LEU A 79 10.18 -6.91 2.45
N PHE A 80 10.32 -5.72 1.85
CA PHE A 80 10.53 -4.50 2.60
C PHE A 80 9.32 -4.17 3.48
N HIS A 81 8.10 -4.24 2.92
CA HIS A 81 6.87 -4.02 3.70
C HIS A 81 6.74 -5.03 4.84
N ALA A 82 7.10 -6.30 4.62
CA ALA A 82 7.08 -7.30 5.68
C ALA A 82 8.05 -6.96 6.84
N LYS A 83 9.24 -6.43 6.52
CA LYS A 83 10.18 -5.95 7.54
C LYS A 83 9.61 -4.76 8.32
N ALA A 84 9.02 -3.78 7.63
CA ALA A 84 8.36 -2.64 8.26
C ALA A 84 7.22 -3.07 9.18
N VAL A 85 6.33 -3.97 8.71
CA VAL A 85 5.27 -4.55 9.53
C VAL A 85 5.83 -5.20 10.79
N ASN A 86 6.78 -6.13 10.65
CA ASN A 86 7.34 -6.86 11.79
C ASN A 86 8.02 -5.93 12.81
N LYS A 87 8.56 -4.80 12.36
CA LYS A 87 9.14 -3.81 13.27
C LYS A 87 8.09 -3.06 14.05
N ILE A 88 7.07 -2.49 13.37
CA ILE A 88 6.06 -1.66 14.02
C ILE A 88 5.12 -2.46 14.94
N ILE A 89 4.83 -3.73 14.59
CA ILE A 89 3.97 -4.60 15.41
C ILE A 89 4.68 -5.29 16.57
N LYS A 90 6.00 -5.15 16.71
CA LYS A 90 6.78 -5.84 17.75
C LYS A 90 6.18 -5.68 19.15
N ASN A 91 5.65 -4.49 19.45
CA ASN A 91 5.05 -4.14 20.73
C ASN A 91 3.53 -3.90 20.62
N ASN A 92 2.92 -4.18 19.47
CA ASN A 92 1.53 -3.89 19.20
C ASN A 92 0.83 -5.12 18.60
N SER A 93 -0.27 -5.55 19.21
CA SER A 93 -1.14 -6.53 18.54
C SER A 93 -1.98 -5.80 17.50
N ILE A 94 -2.15 -6.41 16.31
CA ILE A 94 -3.04 -5.92 15.25
C ILE A 94 -3.93 -7.03 14.74
N ASP A 95 -5.13 -6.66 14.29
CA ASP A 95 -6.13 -7.58 13.74
C ASP A 95 -5.99 -7.71 12.24
N ILE A 96 -5.70 -6.59 11.55
CA ILE A 96 -5.75 -6.50 10.09
C ILE A 96 -4.71 -5.52 9.56
N ILE A 97 -4.25 -5.73 8.33
CA ILE A 97 -3.35 -4.82 7.61
C ILE A 97 -4.05 -4.31 6.35
N GLY A 98 -4.11 -3.00 6.18
CA GLY A 98 -4.42 -2.32 4.93
C GLY A 98 -3.14 -2.14 4.12
N PHE A 99 -3.03 -2.79 2.96
CA PHE A 99 -1.84 -2.78 2.13
C PHE A 99 -2.10 -2.08 0.80
N HIS A 100 -1.55 -0.89 0.63
CA HIS A 100 -1.66 -0.14 -0.61
C HIS A 100 -0.69 -0.65 -1.68
N GLY A 101 0.52 -1.04 -1.28
CA GLY A 101 1.63 -1.31 -2.18
C GLY A 101 2.25 -0.02 -2.74
N GLN A 102 3.25 -0.16 -3.63
CA GLN A 102 3.95 0.95 -4.29
C GLN A 102 3.30 1.27 -5.64
N THR A 103 2.81 2.49 -5.82
CA THR A 103 2.25 2.92 -7.11
C THR A 103 3.37 3.10 -8.15
N ILE A 104 3.24 2.42 -9.29
CA ILE A 104 4.14 2.55 -10.44
C ILE A 104 3.45 3.16 -11.67
N TYR A 105 2.13 3.00 -11.80
CA TYR A 105 1.34 3.57 -12.89
C TYR A 105 -0.07 3.89 -12.42
N HIS A 106 -0.62 5.02 -12.86
CA HIS A 106 -2.01 5.39 -12.63
C HIS A 106 -2.53 6.25 -13.78
N ASN A 107 -3.63 5.82 -14.38
CA ASN A 107 -4.36 6.55 -15.39
C ASN A 107 -5.87 6.34 -15.16
N ALA A 108 -6.54 7.38 -14.68
CA ALA A 108 -7.96 7.31 -14.33
C ALA A 108 -8.86 7.20 -15.57
N ASP A 109 -8.47 7.82 -16.69
CA ASP A 109 -9.22 7.78 -17.95
C ASP A 109 -9.26 6.37 -18.55
N GLU A 110 -8.14 5.66 -18.46
CA GLU A 110 -8.03 4.25 -18.85
C GLU A 110 -8.55 3.29 -17.78
N LYS A 111 -8.97 3.78 -16.62
CA LYS A 111 -9.39 3.02 -15.44
C LYS A 111 -8.34 2.00 -14.98
N ILE A 112 -7.08 2.41 -15.02
CA ILE A 112 -5.94 1.56 -14.65
C ILE A 112 -5.18 2.22 -13.49
N SER A 113 -4.90 1.41 -12.46
CA SER A 113 -3.98 1.79 -11.40
C SER A 113 -3.15 0.56 -11.01
N LYS A 114 -1.85 0.62 -11.21
CA LYS A 114 -0.93 -0.46 -10.86
C LYS A 114 -0.14 -0.08 -9.62
N GLN A 115 -0.46 -0.76 -8.55
CA GLN A 115 0.35 -0.84 -7.34
C GLN A 115 1.05 -2.20 -7.34
N ILE A 116 2.35 -2.19 -7.08
CA ILE A 116 3.14 -3.42 -6.90
C ILE A 116 3.24 -3.75 -5.41
N GLY A 117 3.19 -5.05 -5.15
CA GLY A 117 3.21 -5.65 -3.82
C GLY A 117 2.28 -6.86 -3.76
N ASN A 118 2.83 -7.98 -3.32
CA ASN A 118 2.14 -9.26 -3.26
C ASN A 118 1.49 -9.44 -1.88
N ALA A 119 0.18 -9.17 -1.79
CA ALA A 119 -0.57 -9.28 -0.54
C ALA A 119 -0.59 -10.71 0.04
N LYS A 120 -0.58 -11.75 -0.82
CA LYS A 120 -0.53 -13.15 -0.38
C LYS A 120 0.82 -13.45 0.29
N LEU A 121 1.91 -13.04 -0.33
CA LEU A 121 3.25 -13.18 0.25
C LEU A 121 3.37 -12.39 1.56
N LEU A 122 2.88 -11.14 1.59
CA LEU A 122 2.88 -10.32 2.80
C LEU A 122 2.09 -11.00 3.93
N SER A 123 0.92 -11.58 3.64
CA SER A 123 0.13 -12.34 4.62
C SER A 123 0.89 -13.55 5.15
N GLN A 124 1.58 -14.28 4.29
CA GLN A 124 2.39 -15.44 4.68
C GLN A 124 3.56 -15.05 5.59
N LEU A 125 4.23 -13.93 5.31
CA LEU A 125 5.39 -13.44 6.07
C LEU A 125 5.00 -12.84 7.42
N THR A 126 3.85 -12.18 7.50
CA THR A 126 3.40 -11.46 8.70
C THR A 126 2.41 -12.25 9.55
N LYS A 127 1.84 -13.33 9.01
CA LYS A 127 0.76 -14.13 9.63
C LYS A 127 -0.48 -13.28 9.96
N LYS A 128 -0.77 -12.25 9.13
CA LYS A 128 -1.89 -11.33 9.31
C LYS A 128 -2.82 -11.35 8.11
N ASN A 129 -4.09 -10.98 8.35
CA ASN A 129 -5.05 -10.74 7.29
C ASN A 129 -4.72 -9.43 6.57
N ILE A 130 -4.71 -9.46 5.23
CA ILE A 130 -4.36 -8.32 4.40
C ILE A 130 -5.57 -7.88 3.59
N ILE A 131 -5.94 -6.61 3.69
CA ILE A 131 -6.86 -5.93 2.78
C ILE A 131 -6.03 -5.10 1.80
N TYR A 132 -6.34 -5.22 0.52
CA TYR A 132 -5.53 -4.60 -0.53
C TYR A 132 -6.38 -4.25 -1.76
N ASN A 133 -5.75 -3.68 -2.78
CA ASN A 133 -6.37 -3.39 -4.08
C ASN A 133 -7.45 -2.28 -4.02
N PHE A 134 -7.29 -1.31 -3.13
CA PHE A 134 -8.26 -0.24 -2.87
C PHE A 134 -8.60 0.57 -4.13
N ARG A 135 -7.59 0.98 -4.91
CA ARG A 135 -7.76 1.84 -6.08
C ARG A 135 -8.52 1.16 -7.20
N ASN A 136 -8.22 -0.10 -7.47
CA ASN A 136 -8.90 -0.86 -8.53
C ASN A 136 -10.37 -1.11 -8.22
N ASN A 137 -10.73 -1.25 -6.95
CA ASN A 137 -12.11 -1.39 -6.55
C ASN A 137 -12.90 -0.08 -6.80
N ASP A 138 -12.31 1.06 -6.48
CA ASP A 138 -12.89 2.38 -6.74
C ASP A 138 -13.07 2.62 -8.26
N LEU A 139 -12.04 2.37 -9.06
CA LEU A 139 -12.10 2.47 -10.53
C LEU A 139 -13.19 1.59 -11.15
N LYS A 140 -13.36 0.35 -10.67
CA LYS A 140 -14.41 -0.56 -11.14
C LYS A 140 -15.81 -0.04 -10.84
N ASN A 141 -15.96 0.71 -9.76
CA ASN A 141 -17.25 1.29 -9.35
C ASN A 141 -17.46 2.72 -9.87
N GLY A 142 -16.66 3.16 -10.85
CA GLY A 142 -16.83 4.46 -11.51
C GLY A 142 -16.08 5.62 -10.89
N GLY A 143 -15.28 5.37 -9.84
CA GLY A 143 -14.38 6.36 -9.25
C GLY A 143 -13.11 6.57 -10.08
N GLN A 144 -12.24 7.46 -9.60
CA GLN A 144 -10.97 7.81 -10.24
C GLN A 144 -9.77 7.04 -9.67
N GLY A 145 -9.98 6.21 -8.64
CA GLY A 145 -8.92 5.45 -7.94
C GLY A 145 -8.00 6.32 -7.08
N ALA A 146 -8.09 7.63 -7.17
CA ALA A 146 -7.36 8.61 -6.37
C ALA A 146 -8.00 9.99 -6.47
N PRO A 147 -7.94 10.83 -5.39
CA PRO A 147 -7.48 10.48 -4.04
C PRO A 147 -8.54 9.68 -3.26
N LEU A 148 -8.12 8.75 -2.40
CA LEU A 148 -9.01 8.01 -1.49
C LEU A 148 -9.01 8.60 -0.07
N ALA A 149 -7.99 9.38 0.29
CA ALA A 149 -7.84 10.03 1.59
C ALA A 149 -9.01 10.93 2.02
N PRO A 150 -9.73 11.65 1.13
CA PRO A 150 -10.88 12.47 1.52
C PRO A 150 -11.98 11.71 2.26
N VAL A 151 -12.13 10.41 2.03
CA VAL A 151 -13.08 9.56 2.76
C VAL A 151 -12.76 9.55 4.26
N PHE A 152 -11.47 9.49 4.59
CA PHE A 152 -10.99 9.54 5.98
C PHE A 152 -11.00 10.97 6.54
N HIS A 153 -10.62 11.98 5.75
CA HIS A 153 -10.61 13.38 6.17
C HIS A 153 -11.97 13.90 6.64
N ARG A 154 -13.05 13.26 6.21
CA ARG A 154 -14.39 13.59 6.67
C ARG A 154 -14.62 13.28 8.16
N LEU A 155 -13.75 12.46 8.76
CA LEU A 155 -13.80 12.08 10.18
C LEU A 155 -12.97 13.01 11.08
N LEU A 156 -12.12 13.87 10.47
CA LEU A 156 -11.30 14.86 11.14
C LEU A 156 -12.05 16.17 11.31
#